data_b1a378d06118358f76ead83f31f71b6b
#
_entry.id   b1a378d06118358f76ead83f31f71b6b
#
_cell.length_a   1.000
_cell.length_b   1.000
_cell.length_c   1.000
_cell.angle_alpha   90.00
_cell.angle_beta   90.00
_cell.angle_gamma   90.00
#
_symmetry.space_group_name_H-M   'P 1'
#
loop_
_entity.id
_entity.type
_entity.pdbx_description
1 polymer ?
#
loop_
_entity_poly.entity_id
_entity_poly.type
_entity_poly.pdbx_seq_one_letter_code
_entity_poly.pdbx_strand_id
1 'polypeptide(L)'
;MNRPNLDRYIAGWRGPVLAAMVALLAALPSLLLLPTLDRDEARFAQATVQMLESNDYVDIRFQDDPRWKKPIGIHWLQAASVSLTSVVEHRDIQAYRLPSLLGAMLAAWAVAWAGAAFMGHRAGFLAGAMMGATFLLSTEAGIAKTDAVLCGLVTLSLAALAHIYLAFLAGEKPKRAHKLLFWLGLGLSILIKGPIGLMVVALTIIALSIWERNLRWIGRLGWGWGLPLMALILGPWAIAITIITDGGFWREAIGGDLAPKLVGVHESHGGFFGMYAALSPLLLFPMTLLLPAALSTGWRRRAEPVVRFALCWLIPAWLMFEIAPTKLWHYTLPTFGALALLMAAALTQPIGKVSRITGAALSLLAGAVICLITVYGLTEYGRSTAQSWASLTIVFAILAAAVSAFLLVNRAAVTGVLVGICCGIIAHGALAGTLRQLRPLSISPRLVQTLDSAQLNPAQGRYPGPIAITRFHEPSFVFLTSRDTQLTDAAGAAKALSEGRPAIVEAADDQAFREALAELRGSGRAVGVVTGHNYSSGDHMRLTVYAPATPREAS
;
A
#
# COMPACT_ATOMS: atom_id res chain seq x y z
N MET A 1 -12.09 -35.95 -26.31
CA MET A 1 -11.37 -34.67 -26.30
C MET A 1 -10.46 -34.67 -25.08
N ASN A 2 -9.15 -34.79 -25.27
CA ASN A 2 -8.17 -34.65 -24.20
C ASN A 2 -8.29 -33.25 -23.59
N ARG A 3 -8.79 -33.15 -22.35
CA ARG A 3 -8.72 -31.89 -21.62
C ARG A 3 -7.26 -31.49 -21.54
N PRO A 4 -6.86 -30.27 -21.96
CA PRO A 4 -5.50 -29.82 -21.85
C PRO A 4 -5.08 -29.99 -20.38
N ASN A 5 -3.95 -30.64 -20.16
CA ASN A 5 -3.48 -30.94 -18.80
C ASN A 5 -2.99 -29.64 -18.16
N LEU A 6 -3.93 -28.88 -17.58
CA LEU A 6 -3.69 -27.58 -16.91
C LEU A 6 -2.52 -27.65 -15.90
N ASP A 7 -2.31 -28.84 -15.32
CA ASP A 7 -1.21 -29.07 -14.38
C ASP A 7 0.16 -28.76 -14.99
N ARG A 8 0.33 -28.97 -16.31
CA ARG A 8 1.59 -28.68 -17.00
C ARG A 8 1.93 -27.19 -16.97
N TYR A 9 0.92 -26.32 -16.99
CA TYR A 9 1.11 -24.86 -17.03
C TYR A 9 1.37 -24.25 -15.66
N ILE A 10 0.95 -24.93 -14.57
CA ILE A 10 1.10 -24.45 -13.18
C ILE A 10 2.13 -25.23 -12.37
N ALA A 11 2.77 -26.26 -12.98
CA ALA A 11 3.78 -27.08 -12.31
C ALA A 11 5.07 -26.31 -12.03
N GLY A 12 5.76 -26.69 -10.96
CA GLY A 12 7.04 -26.13 -10.56
C GLY A 12 6.98 -24.63 -10.29
N TRP A 13 7.92 -23.87 -10.86
CA TRP A 13 8.03 -22.41 -10.69
C TRP A 13 6.96 -21.61 -11.45
N ARG A 14 6.27 -22.23 -12.42
CA ARG A 14 5.26 -21.56 -13.26
C ARG A 14 4.04 -21.10 -12.47
N GLY A 15 3.54 -21.92 -11.55
CA GLY A 15 2.41 -21.58 -10.69
C GLY A 15 2.64 -20.31 -9.87
N PRO A 16 3.73 -20.19 -9.11
CA PRO A 16 4.10 -18.95 -8.43
C PRO A 16 4.25 -17.74 -9.36
N VAL A 17 4.87 -17.89 -10.54
CA VAL A 17 5.00 -16.79 -11.50
C VAL A 17 3.64 -16.36 -12.04
N LEU A 18 2.75 -17.28 -12.37
CA LEU A 18 1.39 -16.94 -12.81
C LEU A 18 0.60 -16.23 -11.70
N ALA A 19 0.78 -16.60 -10.43
CA ALA A 19 0.17 -15.90 -9.31
C ALA A 19 0.70 -14.46 -9.18
N ALA A 20 2.01 -14.25 -9.37
CA ALA A 20 2.59 -12.90 -9.42
C ALA A 20 2.03 -12.08 -10.60
N MET A 21 1.79 -12.70 -11.75
CA MET A 21 1.15 -12.03 -12.89
C MET A 21 -0.30 -11.63 -12.60
N VAL A 22 -1.05 -12.41 -11.81
CA VAL A 22 -2.39 -12.02 -11.34
C VAL A 22 -2.29 -10.76 -10.48
N ALA A 23 -1.31 -10.67 -9.55
CA ALA A 23 -1.09 -9.48 -8.75
C ALA A 23 -0.69 -8.26 -9.60
N LEU A 24 0.17 -8.46 -10.60
CA LEU A 24 0.53 -7.43 -11.59
C LEU A 24 -0.72 -6.88 -12.28
N LEU A 25 -1.54 -7.75 -12.86
CA LEU A 25 -2.75 -7.34 -13.59
C LEU A 25 -3.76 -6.63 -12.69
N ALA A 26 -3.87 -7.05 -11.42
CA ALA A 26 -4.77 -6.43 -10.47
C ALA A 26 -4.32 -5.04 -10.03
N ALA A 27 -3.01 -4.81 -9.90
CA ALA A 27 -2.46 -3.56 -9.38
C ALA A 27 -2.08 -2.54 -10.47
N LEU A 28 -1.75 -3.01 -11.69
CA LEU A 28 -1.26 -2.16 -12.78
C LEU A 28 -2.16 -0.97 -13.11
N PRO A 29 -3.50 -1.11 -13.17
CA PRO A 29 -4.37 0.04 -13.41
C PRO A 29 -4.25 1.12 -12.33
N SER A 30 -4.17 0.73 -11.05
CA SER A 30 -4.00 1.69 -9.95
C SER A 30 -2.66 2.41 -10.03
N LEU A 31 -1.58 1.70 -10.34
CA LEU A 31 -0.25 2.29 -10.55
C LEU A 31 -0.28 3.36 -11.64
N LEU A 32 -0.95 3.09 -12.78
CA LEU A 32 -0.93 3.95 -13.96
C LEU A 32 -1.98 5.07 -13.92
N LEU A 33 -3.13 4.83 -13.30
CA LEU A 33 -4.28 5.72 -13.42
C LEU A 33 -4.47 6.66 -12.22
N LEU A 34 -4.10 6.23 -11.00
CA LEU A 34 -4.29 7.07 -9.81
C LEU A 34 -3.41 8.32 -9.89
N PRO A 35 -3.96 9.52 -9.61
CA PRO A 35 -3.14 10.71 -9.42
C PRO A 35 -2.23 10.55 -8.22
N THR A 36 -1.27 11.45 -8.03
CA THR A 36 -0.50 11.53 -6.79
C THR A 36 -1.44 11.76 -5.62
N LEU A 37 -1.37 10.86 -4.63
CA LEU A 37 -2.21 10.93 -3.43
C LEU A 37 -1.56 11.83 -2.37
N ASP A 38 -2.41 12.49 -1.59
CA ASP A 38 -1.98 13.31 -0.47
C ASP A 38 -1.44 12.49 0.70
N ARG A 39 -0.85 13.18 1.67
CA ARG A 39 -0.28 12.61 2.90
C ARG A 39 0.86 11.62 2.64
N ASP A 40 0.66 10.34 2.97
CA ASP A 40 1.77 9.37 3.08
C ASP A 40 2.47 9.13 1.74
N GLU A 41 1.73 8.91 0.64
CA GLU A 41 2.37 8.63 -0.66
C GLU A 41 3.31 9.76 -1.07
N ALA A 42 2.79 10.99 -1.06
CA ALA A 42 3.56 12.16 -1.47
C ALA A 42 4.72 12.45 -0.52
N ARG A 43 4.57 12.19 0.79
CA ARG A 43 5.66 12.34 1.76
C ARG A 43 6.79 11.34 1.52
N PHE A 44 6.48 10.08 1.20
CA PHE A 44 7.50 9.09 0.87
C PHE A 44 8.21 9.44 -0.44
N ALA A 45 7.43 9.80 -1.47
CA ALA A 45 7.98 10.18 -2.76
C ALA A 45 8.86 11.45 -2.66
N GLN A 46 8.40 12.49 -1.98
CA GLN A 46 9.16 13.73 -1.80
C GLN A 46 10.46 13.52 -1.01
N ALA A 47 10.42 12.71 0.06
CA ALA A 47 11.64 12.40 0.80
C ALA A 47 12.67 11.64 -0.08
N THR A 48 12.18 10.79 -0.99
CA THR A 48 13.06 10.10 -1.96
C THR A 48 13.57 11.06 -3.05
N VAL A 49 12.74 12.02 -3.51
CA VAL A 49 13.20 13.11 -4.39
C VAL A 49 14.39 13.85 -3.74
N GLN A 50 14.25 14.27 -2.50
CA GLN A 50 15.30 15.01 -1.79
C GLN A 50 16.57 14.17 -1.60
N MET A 51 16.43 12.87 -1.34
CA MET A 51 17.54 11.92 -1.29
C MET A 51 18.32 11.89 -2.61
N LEU A 52 17.60 11.84 -3.75
CA LEU A 52 18.21 11.84 -5.08
C LEU A 52 18.85 13.19 -5.43
N GLU A 53 18.19 14.31 -5.08
CA GLU A 53 18.68 15.67 -5.34
C GLU A 53 19.93 16.01 -4.49
N SER A 54 19.97 15.57 -3.22
CA SER A 54 21.08 15.85 -2.30
C SER A 54 22.21 14.82 -2.32
N ASN A 55 21.98 13.64 -2.94
CA ASN A 55 22.84 12.46 -2.84
C ASN A 55 23.06 11.99 -1.39
N ASP A 56 22.17 12.34 -0.46
CA ASP A 56 22.18 11.83 0.91
C ASP A 56 21.26 10.60 1.00
N TYR A 57 21.85 9.41 1.03
CA TYR A 57 21.14 8.14 1.13
C TYR A 57 21.04 7.60 2.55
N VAL A 58 21.25 8.44 3.58
CA VAL A 58 21.21 8.06 4.99
C VAL A 58 20.16 8.80 5.76
N ASP A 59 20.11 10.15 5.69
CA ASP A 59 19.12 10.97 6.37
C ASP A 59 17.81 11.07 5.57
N ILE A 60 16.70 11.05 6.25
CA ILE A 60 15.37 11.12 5.63
C ILE A 60 14.75 12.46 6.00
N ARG A 61 14.49 13.30 4.99
CA ARG A 61 13.93 14.64 5.16
C ARG A 61 12.67 14.85 4.33
N PHE A 62 11.81 15.73 4.81
CA PHE A 62 10.71 16.31 4.05
C PHE A 62 10.81 17.83 4.18
N GLN A 63 11.12 18.51 3.10
CA GLN A 63 11.57 19.91 3.10
C GLN A 63 12.81 20.06 4.02
N ASP A 64 12.80 20.98 4.95
CA ASP A 64 13.92 21.18 5.90
C ASP A 64 13.81 20.32 7.16
N ASP A 65 12.64 19.67 7.37
CA ASP A 65 12.37 18.90 8.58
C ASP A 65 12.85 17.45 8.48
N PRO A 66 13.38 16.89 9.57
CA PRO A 66 13.66 15.46 9.68
C PRO A 66 12.36 14.64 9.58
N ARG A 67 12.40 13.54 8.82
CA ARG A 67 11.28 12.60 8.72
C ARG A 67 11.65 11.22 9.29
N TRP A 68 12.00 11.15 10.53
CA TRP A 68 12.53 9.97 11.20
C TRP A 68 11.46 9.02 11.74
N LYS A 69 10.45 8.71 10.93
CA LYS A 69 9.33 7.83 11.31
C LYS A 69 9.52 6.37 10.89
N LYS A 70 10.28 6.10 9.84
CA LYS A 70 10.48 4.76 9.28
C LYS A 70 11.93 4.59 8.83
N PRO A 71 12.45 3.33 8.78
CA PRO A 71 13.77 3.04 8.23
C PRO A 71 13.87 3.34 6.73
N ILE A 72 15.10 3.36 6.22
CA ILE A 72 15.48 3.84 4.90
C ILE A 72 15.01 2.98 3.72
N GLY A 73 14.72 1.70 3.94
CA GLY A 73 14.64 0.69 2.88
C GLY A 73 13.67 1.02 1.75
N ILE A 74 12.51 1.63 2.06
CA ILE A 74 11.56 2.00 1.00
C ILE A 74 12.12 3.11 0.12
N HIS A 75 12.87 4.09 0.69
CA HIS A 75 13.47 5.18 -0.05
C HIS A 75 14.56 4.68 -0.99
N TRP A 76 15.38 3.72 -0.56
CA TRP A 76 16.38 3.09 -1.44
C TRP A 76 15.74 2.36 -2.62
N LEU A 77 14.65 1.63 -2.38
CA LEU A 77 13.93 0.95 -3.45
C LEU A 77 13.29 1.95 -4.44
N GLN A 78 12.70 3.03 -3.92
CA GLN A 78 12.14 4.10 -4.75
C GLN A 78 13.23 4.84 -5.52
N ALA A 79 14.35 5.19 -4.89
CA ALA A 79 15.48 5.83 -5.55
C ALA A 79 16.04 4.99 -6.69
N ALA A 80 16.26 3.68 -6.44
CA ALA A 80 16.68 2.74 -7.47
C ALA A 80 15.65 2.64 -8.61
N SER A 81 14.36 2.61 -8.28
CA SER A 81 13.27 2.57 -9.28
C SER A 81 13.27 3.82 -10.16
N VAL A 82 13.34 5.02 -9.56
CA VAL A 82 13.40 6.29 -10.29
C VAL A 82 14.63 6.34 -11.19
N SER A 83 15.82 6.03 -10.67
CA SER A 83 17.07 6.03 -11.45
C SER A 83 17.06 5.06 -12.63
N LEU A 84 16.24 4.00 -12.58
CA LEU A 84 16.14 3.00 -13.67
C LEU A 84 15.03 3.31 -14.69
N THR A 85 13.98 4.02 -14.30
CA THR A 85 12.75 4.14 -15.11
C THR A 85 12.32 5.56 -15.43
N SER A 86 12.90 6.57 -14.75
CA SER A 86 12.57 7.98 -14.91
C SER A 86 13.80 8.85 -14.60
N VAL A 87 13.58 10.14 -14.48
CA VAL A 87 14.54 11.11 -13.92
C VAL A 87 13.84 11.87 -12.80
N VAL A 88 14.61 12.32 -11.81
CA VAL A 88 14.05 12.90 -10.57
C VAL A 88 13.23 14.16 -10.84
N GLU A 89 13.63 14.94 -11.84
CA GLU A 89 12.99 16.21 -12.23
C GLU A 89 11.57 16.03 -12.77
N HIS A 90 11.28 14.87 -13.39
CA HIS A 90 9.92 14.58 -13.92
C HIS A 90 8.89 14.32 -12.82
N ARG A 91 9.32 13.92 -11.62
CA ARG A 91 8.45 13.64 -10.49
C ARG A 91 7.32 12.66 -10.83
N ASP A 92 7.64 11.65 -11.65
CA ASP A 92 6.72 10.61 -12.11
C ASP A 92 6.35 9.68 -10.96
N ILE A 93 5.19 9.85 -10.36
CA ILE A 93 4.74 9.07 -9.20
C ILE A 93 4.74 7.56 -9.48
N GLN A 94 4.55 7.14 -10.75
CA GLN A 94 4.57 5.75 -11.17
C GLN A 94 5.92 5.07 -10.86
N ALA A 95 7.02 5.79 -11.05
CA ALA A 95 8.36 5.28 -10.74
C ALA A 95 8.53 5.00 -9.24
N TYR A 96 7.93 5.82 -8.36
CA TYR A 96 7.94 5.61 -6.90
C TYR A 96 7.01 4.48 -6.46
N ARG A 97 5.99 4.12 -7.24
CA ARG A 97 5.03 3.03 -6.99
C ARG A 97 5.56 1.63 -7.36
N LEU A 98 6.52 1.53 -8.27
CA LEU A 98 7.05 0.24 -8.74
C LEU A 98 7.52 -0.69 -7.60
N PRO A 99 8.20 -0.25 -6.54
CA PRO A 99 8.54 -1.11 -5.42
C PRO A 99 7.32 -1.74 -4.75
N SER A 100 6.21 -0.99 -4.60
CA SER A 100 4.95 -1.50 -4.04
C SER A 100 4.34 -2.59 -4.92
N LEU A 101 4.31 -2.38 -6.23
CA LEU A 101 3.87 -3.39 -7.21
C LEU A 101 4.69 -4.67 -7.11
N LEU A 102 6.02 -4.55 -7.09
CA LEU A 102 6.92 -5.70 -6.94
C LEU A 102 6.73 -6.42 -5.60
N GLY A 103 6.45 -5.67 -4.52
CA GLY A 103 6.09 -6.23 -3.21
C GLY A 103 4.81 -7.07 -3.26
N ALA A 104 3.78 -6.61 -3.93
CA ALA A 104 2.53 -7.37 -4.12
C ALA A 104 2.72 -8.62 -4.98
N MET A 105 3.50 -8.52 -6.06
CA MET A 105 3.86 -9.67 -6.90
C MET A 105 4.65 -10.71 -6.09
N LEU A 106 5.59 -10.26 -5.25
CA LEU A 106 6.36 -11.13 -4.35
C LEU A 106 5.47 -11.82 -3.33
N ALA A 107 4.47 -11.13 -2.74
CA ALA A 107 3.50 -11.72 -1.82
C ALA A 107 2.71 -12.84 -2.48
N ALA A 108 2.14 -12.60 -3.66
CA ALA A 108 1.38 -13.60 -4.40
C ALA A 108 2.25 -14.80 -4.81
N TRP A 109 3.46 -14.54 -5.28
CA TRP A 109 4.45 -15.58 -5.62
C TRP A 109 4.79 -16.45 -4.42
N ALA A 110 5.10 -15.82 -3.27
CA ALA A 110 5.51 -16.52 -2.06
C ALA A 110 4.39 -17.38 -1.46
N VAL A 111 3.13 -16.87 -1.47
CA VAL A 111 1.96 -17.66 -1.05
C VAL A 111 1.74 -18.87 -1.95
N ALA A 112 1.86 -18.69 -3.28
CA ALA A 112 1.75 -19.79 -4.23
C ALA A 112 2.84 -20.85 -4.00
N TRP A 113 4.07 -20.41 -3.74
CA TRP A 113 5.21 -21.28 -3.46
C TRP A 113 5.03 -22.10 -2.17
N ALA A 114 4.62 -21.45 -1.07
CA ALA A 114 4.29 -22.13 0.19
C ALA A 114 3.09 -23.09 0.03
N GLY A 115 2.02 -22.63 -0.61
CA GLY A 115 0.83 -23.43 -0.85
C GLY A 115 1.10 -24.66 -1.70
N ALA A 116 1.98 -24.55 -2.71
CA ALA A 116 2.39 -25.67 -3.53
C ALA A 116 3.16 -26.74 -2.72
N ALA A 117 3.98 -26.34 -1.76
CA ALA A 117 4.69 -27.25 -0.89
C ALA A 117 3.77 -28.03 0.05
N PHE A 118 2.71 -27.39 0.54
CA PHE A 118 1.74 -28.04 1.44
C PHE A 118 0.67 -28.88 0.70
N MET A 119 0.17 -28.41 -0.43
CA MET A 119 -1.08 -28.89 -1.03
C MET A 119 -0.98 -29.25 -2.52
N GLY A 120 0.22 -29.10 -3.11
CA GLY A 120 0.44 -29.29 -4.54
C GLY A 120 0.15 -28.05 -5.39
N HIS A 121 0.57 -28.12 -6.66
CA HIS A 121 0.66 -26.96 -7.54
C HIS A 121 -0.67 -26.22 -7.79
N ARG A 122 -1.79 -26.97 -7.92
CA ARG A 122 -3.12 -26.37 -8.16
C ARG A 122 -3.56 -25.48 -6.99
N ALA A 123 -3.50 -26.03 -5.78
CA ALA A 123 -3.92 -25.30 -4.58
C ALA A 123 -2.94 -24.15 -4.28
N GLY A 124 -1.65 -24.35 -4.52
CA GLY A 124 -0.65 -23.30 -4.40
C GLY A 124 -0.90 -22.13 -5.35
N PHE A 125 -1.11 -22.40 -6.64
CA PHE A 125 -1.48 -21.37 -7.62
C PHE A 125 -2.73 -20.60 -7.20
N LEU A 126 -3.79 -21.30 -6.80
CA LEU A 126 -5.04 -20.66 -6.34
C LEU A 126 -4.80 -19.78 -5.10
N ALA A 127 -4.01 -20.25 -4.13
CA ALA A 127 -3.67 -19.45 -2.95
C ALA A 127 -2.98 -18.14 -3.35
N GLY A 128 -1.95 -18.20 -4.19
CA GLY A 128 -1.25 -17.01 -4.66
C GLY A 128 -2.09 -16.10 -5.53
N ALA A 129 -2.90 -16.65 -6.45
CA ALA A 129 -3.80 -15.87 -7.30
C ALA A 129 -4.88 -15.15 -6.47
N MET A 130 -5.44 -15.82 -5.46
CA MET A 130 -6.37 -15.22 -4.51
C MET A 130 -5.71 -14.09 -3.72
N MET A 131 -4.48 -14.30 -3.22
CA MET A 131 -3.73 -13.25 -2.55
C MET A 131 -3.53 -12.04 -3.45
N GLY A 132 -3.06 -12.25 -4.69
CA GLY A 132 -2.77 -11.20 -5.66
C GLY A 132 -3.98 -10.40 -6.12
N ALA A 133 -5.18 -11.00 -6.07
CA ALA A 133 -6.43 -10.36 -6.51
C ALA A 133 -7.22 -9.70 -5.36
N THR A 134 -6.74 -9.73 -4.11
CA THR A 134 -7.45 -9.08 -3.00
C THR A 134 -7.47 -7.57 -3.16
N PHE A 135 -8.61 -6.95 -2.88
CA PHE A 135 -8.81 -5.51 -3.00
C PHE A 135 -7.74 -4.71 -2.25
N LEU A 136 -7.44 -5.10 -1.02
CA LEU A 136 -6.45 -4.37 -0.21
C LEU A 136 -5.05 -4.44 -0.80
N LEU A 137 -4.55 -5.63 -1.20
CA LEU A 137 -3.20 -5.75 -1.75
C LEU A 137 -3.09 -5.02 -3.09
N SER A 138 -4.10 -5.13 -3.96
CA SER A 138 -4.13 -4.44 -5.25
C SER A 138 -4.12 -2.91 -5.09
N THR A 139 -4.83 -2.39 -4.07
CA THR A 139 -4.82 -0.96 -3.74
C THR A 139 -3.44 -0.52 -3.22
N GLU A 140 -2.89 -1.23 -2.23
CA GLU A 140 -1.59 -0.90 -1.62
C GLU A 140 -0.43 -1.00 -2.61
N ALA A 141 -0.54 -1.88 -3.61
CA ALA A 141 0.44 -2.02 -4.69
C ALA A 141 0.47 -0.82 -5.65
N GLY A 142 -0.61 -0.05 -5.73
CA GLY A 142 -0.71 1.19 -6.52
C GLY A 142 -0.33 2.46 -5.75
N ILE A 143 0.21 2.37 -4.54
CA ILE A 143 0.56 3.51 -3.68
C ILE A 143 2.05 3.44 -3.31
N ALA A 144 2.77 4.55 -3.44
CA ALA A 144 4.21 4.62 -3.17
C ALA A 144 4.50 4.69 -1.66
N LYS A 145 4.34 3.56 -0.96
CA LYS A 145 4.61 3.45 0.48
C LYS A 145 5.11 2.06 0.90
N THR A 146 5.27 1.83 2.20
CA THR A 146 5.95 0.64 2.75
C THR A 146 5.13 -0.65 2.71
N ASP A 147 3.79 -0.60 2.65
CA ASP A 147 2.91 -1.68 3.08
C ASP A 147 2.93 -2.91 2.17
N ALA A 148 2.83 -2.71 0.86
CA ALA A 148 2.89 -3.81 -0.10
C ALA A 148 4.29 -4.47 -0.13
N VAL A 149 5.37 -3.69 0.01
CA VAL A 149 6.74 -4.21 0.09
C VAL A 149 6.93 -5.02 1.37
N LEU A 150 6.47 -4.48 2.52
CA LEU A 150 6.49 -5.21 3.79
C LEU A 150 5.73 -6.53 3.69
N CYS A 151 4.52 -6.51 3.12
CA CYS A 151 3.71 -7.71 2.90
C CYS A 151 4.48 -8.75 2.07
N GLY A 152 5.11 -8.33 0.97
CA GLY A 152 5.91 -9.22 0.13
C GLY A 152 7.06 -9.88 0.88
N LEU A 153 7.83 -9.09 1.63
CA LEU A 153 9.01 -9.58 2.36
C LEU A 153 8.66 -10.47 3.55
N VAL A 154 7.63 -10.10 4.32
CA VAL A 154 7.11 -10.92 5.42
C VAL A 154 6.58 -12.24 4.88
N THR A 155 5.81 -12.19 3.79
CA THR A 155 5.25 -13.39 3.15
C THR A 155 6.36 -14.28 2.58
N LEU A 156 7.43 -13.71 2.00
CA LEU A 156 8.60 -14.46 1.55
C LEU A 156 9.28 -15.18 2.71
N SER A 157 9.50 -14.48 3.83
CA SER A 157 10.10 -15.06 5.03
C SER A 157 9.24 -16.21 5.55
N LEU A 158 7.92 -16.03 5.66
CA LEU A 158 7.00 -17.06 6.15
C LEU A 158 6.80 -18.20 5.16
N ALA A 159 6.85 -17.96 3.86
CA ALA A 159 6.86 -19.02 2.85
C ALA A 159 8.13 -19.90 2.95
N ALA A 160 9.28 -19.27 3.15
CA ALA A 160 10.53 -19.99 3.40
C ALA A 160 10.48 -20.77 4.73
N LEU A 161 9.88 -20.17 5.77
CA LEU A 161 9.60 -20.83 7.05
C LEU A 161 8.70 -22.05 6.87
N ALA A 162 7.69 -21.98 6.01
CA ALA A 162 6.80 -23.11 5.68
C ALA A 162 7.59 -24.31 5.14
N HIS A 163 8.55 -24.07 4.24
CA HIS A 163 9.43 -25.12 3.73
C HIS A 163 10.38 -25.69 4.81
N ILE A 164 10.89 -24.84 5.71
CA ILE A 164 11.70 -25.28 6.86
C ILE A 164 10.86 -26.13 7.81
N TYR A 165 9.62 -25.72 8.07
CA TYR A 165 8.68 -26.44 8.92
C TYR A 165 8.28 -27.80 8.32
N LEU A 166 8.00 -27.89 7.01
CA LEU A 166 7.74 -29.15 6.33
C LEU A 166 8.92 -30.10 6.39
N ALA A 167 10.15 -29.61 6.18
CA ALA A 167 11.36 -30.43 6.33
C ALA A 167 11.53 -30.94 7.77
N PHE A 168 11.16 -30.13 8.76
CA PHE A 168 11.12 -30.58 10.15
C PHE A 168 10.12 -31.72 10.37
N LEU A 169 8.88 -31.57 9.87
CA LEU A 169 7.84 -32.61 9.99
C LEU A 169 8.24 -33.92 9.28
N ALA A 170 8.95 -33.83 8.16
CA ALA A 170 9.49 -34.97 7.43
C ALA A 170 10.76 -35.59 8.06
N GLY A 171 11.30 -35.01 9.13
CA GLY A 171 12.58 -35.44 9.71
C GLY A 171 13.80 -35.07 8.86
N GLU A 172 13.65 -34.27 7.82
CA GLU A 172 14.68 -33.87 6.87
C GLU A 172 15.40 -32.57 7.29
N LYS A 173 16.59 -32.37 6.69
CA LYS A 173 17.33 -31.10 6.85
C LYS A 173 16.78 -30.04 5.88
N PRO A 174 16.42 -28.83 6.36
CA PRO A 174 15.98 -27.75 5.48
C PRO A 174 17.08 -27.33 4.50
N LYS A 175 16.72 -27.02 3.26
CA LYS A 175 17.65 -26.53 2.22
C LYS A 175 18.24 -25.18 2.65
N ARG A 176 19.51 -24.94 2.29
CA ARG A 176 20.20 -23.66 2.58
C ARG A 176 19.47 -22.46 1.97
N ALA A 177 18.94 -22.61 0.74
CA ALA A 177 18.18 -21.56 0.07
C ALA A 177 16.93 -21.12 0.87
N HIS A 178 16.20 -22.06 1.50
CA HIS A 178 15.02 -21.71 2.32
C HIS A 178 15.42 -20.88 3.55
N LYS A 179 16.53 -21.25 4.19
CA LYS A 179 17.07 -20.47 5.33
C LYS A 179 17.52 -19.08 4.88
N LEU A 180 18.20 -18.98 3.72
CA LEU A 180 18.64 -17.70 3.16
C LEU A 180 17.45 -16.78 2.89
N LEU A 181 16.42 -17.28 2.20
CA LEU A 181 15.21 -16.50 1.90
C LEU A 181 14.46 -16.09 3.16
N PHE A 182 14.44 -16.95 4.18
CA PHE A 182 13.85 -16.63 5.49
C PHE A 182 14.53 -15.40 6.12
N TRP A 183 15.86 -15.43 6.26
CA TRP A 183 16.62 -14.34 6.89
C TRP A 183 16.68 -13.08 6.03
N LEU A 184 16.77 -13.23 4.70
CA LEU A 184 16.75 -12.12 3.75
C LEU A 184 15.40 -11.39 3.82
N GLY A 185 14.28 -12.12 3.71
CA GLY A 185 12.94 -11.56 3.81
C GLY A 185 12.73 -10.86 5.16
N LEU A 186 13.16 -11.48 6.26
CA LEU A 186 13.04 -10.92 7.59
C LEU A 186 13.89 -9.63 7.75
N GLY A 187 15.17 -9.67 7.39
CA GLY A 187 16.07 -8.53 7.50
C GLY A 187 15.62 -7.34 6.66
N LEU A 188 15.25 -7.58 5.40
CA LEU A 188 14.72 -6.53 4.53
C LEU A 188 13.38 -5.98 5.04
N SER A 189 12.49 -6.80 5.60
CA SER A 189 11.22 -6.33 6.18
C SER A 189 11.42 -5.34 7.32
N ILE A 190 12.46 -5.54 8.14
CA ILE A 190 12.84 -4.61 9.22
C ILE A 190 13.36 -3.29 8.61
N LEU A 191 14.16 -3.36 7.57
CA LEU A 191 14.68 -2.16 6.88
C LEU A 191 13.56 -1.35 6.19
N ILE A 192 12.44 -1.98 5.83
CA ILE A 192 11.27 -1.30 5.23
C ILE A 192 10.39 -0.63 6.29
N LYS A 193 10.02 -1.34 7.37
CA LYS A 193 9.00 -0.82 8.32
C LYS A 193 9.31 -1.15 9.79
N GLY A 194 10.57 -1.28 10.14
CA GLY A 194 11.00 -1.54 11.51
C GLY A 194 10.51 -2.89 12.05
N PRO A 195 10.08 -2.99 13.31
CA PRO A 195 9.87 -4.27 13.99
C PRO A 195 8.61 -5.03 13.54
N ILE A 196 7.74 -4.46 12.72
CA ILE A 196 6.44 -5.06 12.36
C ILE A 196 6.61 -6.43 11.68
N GLY A 197 7.53 -6.55 10.71
CA GLY A 197 7.80 -7.82 10.05
C GLY A 197 8.37 -8.87 11.01
N LEU A 198 9.30 -8.45 11.87
CA LEU A 198 9.87 -9.30 12.91
C LEU A 198 8.78 -9.79 13.89
N MET A 199 7.85 -8.92 14.30
CA MET A 199 6.73 -9.26 15.18
C MET A 199 5.87 -10.37 14.56
N VAL A 200 5.43 -10.22 13.31
CA VAL A 200 4.59 -11.22 12.64
C VAL A 200 5.29 -12.57 12.54
N VAL A 201 6.56 -12.58 12.12
CA VAL A 201 7.36 -13.80 11.97
C VAL A 201 7.63 -14.46 13.32
N ALA A 202 8.02 -13.68 14.34
CA ALA A 202 8.30 -14.19 15.68
C ALA A 202 7.04 -14.79 16.34
N LEU A 203 5.90 -14.11 16.24
CA LEU A 203 4.62 -14.62 16.75
C LEU A 203 4.23 -15.93 16.07
N THR A 204 4.47 -16.06 14.76
CA THR A 204 4.25 -17.30 14.01
C THR A 204 5.12 -18.43 14.54
N ILE A 205 6.43 -18.18 14.74
CA ILE A 205 7.37 -19.17 15.25
C ILE A 205 7.00 -19.59 16.67
N ILE A 206 6.64 -18.65 17.53
CA ILE A 206 6.22 -18.91 18.91
C ILE A 206 4.95 -19.79 18.91
N ALA A 207 3.94 -19.40 18.13
CA ALA A 207 2.68 -20.15 18.06
C ALA A 207 2.88 -21.58 17.53
N LEU A 208 3.69 -21.75 16.47
CA LEU A 208 4.05 -23.09 15.95
C LEU A 208 4.80 -23.91 17.01
N SER A 209 5.71 -23.32 17.74
CA SER A 209 6.51 -24.01 18.78
C SER A 209 5.64 -24.47 19.94
N ILE A 210 4.68 -23.65 20.35
CA ILE A 210 3.70 -23.99 21.39
C ILE A 210 2.80 -25.13 20.89
N TRP A 211 2.32 -25.06 19.66
CA TRP A 211 1.45 -26.08 19.07
C TRP A 211 2.15 -27.44 18.94
N GLU A 212 3.38 -27.42 18.40
CA GLU A 212 4.19 -28.65 18.26
C GLU A 212 4.76 -29.17 19.59
N ARG A 213 4.68 -28.37 20.66
CA ARG A 213 5.35 -28.66 21.96
C ARG A 213 6.83 -29.01 21.80
N ASN A 214 7.47 -28.36 20.82
CA ASN A 214 8.87 -28.66 20.42
C ASN A 214 9.58 -27.38 19.99
N LEU A 215 10.70 -27.07 20.62
CA LEU A 215 11.57 -25.94 20.28
C LEU A 215 12.77 -26.32 19.40
N ARG A 216 13.04 -27.63 19.23
CA ARG A 216 14.25 -28.09 18.55
C ARG A 216 14.32 -27.68 17.08
N TRP A 217 13.16 -27.50 16.42
CA TRP A 217 13.09 -27.09 15.02
C TRP A 217 13.59 -25.65 14.81
N ILE A 218 13.52 -24.78 15.84
CA ILE A 218 14.04 -23.40 15.79
C ILE A 218 15.55 -23.40 15.52
N GLY A 219 16.30 -24.37 16.06
CA GLY A 219 17.71 -24.54 15.77
C GLY A 219 18.03 -24.79 14.31
N ARG A 220 17.02 -25.27 13.52
CA ARG A 220 17.18 -25.53 12.08
C ARG A 220 17.08 -24.26 11.22
N LEU A 221 16.75 -23.09 11.78
CA LEU A 221 16.66 -21.82 11.08
C LEU A 221 18.02 -21.29 10.58
N GLY A 222 19.13 -21.79 11.11
CA GLY A 222 20.47 -21.39 10.68
C GLY A 222 20.95 -20.07 11.30
N TRP A 223 20.75 -19.90 12.58
CA TRP A 223 21.08 -18.69 13.34
C TRP A 223 22.52 -18.20 13.17
N GLY A 224 23.50 -19.13 13.07
CA GLY A 224 24.93 -18.79 13.05
C GLY A 224 25.36 -17.94 11.85
N TRP A 225 24.63 -17.98 10.74
CA TRP A 225 24.88 -17.10 9.58
C TRP A 225 23.69 -16.19 9.27
N GLY A 226 22.51 -16.53 9.76
CA GLY A 226 21.31 -15.70 9.57
C GLY A 226 21.38 -14.38 10.32
N LEU A 227 21.83 -14.39 11.59
CA LEU A 227 22.05 -13.16 12.36
C LEU A 227 23.14 -12.26 11.75
N PRO A 228 24.32 -12.78 11.33
CA PRO A 228 25.28 -11.99 10.56
C PRO A 228 24.71 -11.40 9.28
N LEU A 229 23.89 -12.14 8.53
CA LEU A 229 23.22 -11.61 7.35
C LEU A 229 22.27 -10.45 7.71
N MET A 230 21.48 -10.58 8.75
CA MET A 230 20.63 -9.47 9.23
C MET A 230 21.46 -8.27 9.68
N ALA A 231 22.55 -8.50 10.39
CA ALA A 231 23.47 -7.43 10.78
C ALA A 231 24.08 -6.73 9.57
N LEU A 232 24.40 -7.47 8.50
CA LEU A 232 24.89 -6.90 7.24
C LEU A 232 23.84 -6.06 6.52
N ILE A 233 22.56 -6.47 6.56
CA ILE A 233 21.44 -5.74 5.93
C ILE A 233 21.10 -4.46 6.71
N LEU A 234 21.03 -4.54 8.01
CA LEU A 234 20.56 -3.45 8.87
C LEU A 234 21.68 -2.55 9.36
N GLY A 235 22.83 -3.13 9.69
CA GLY A 235 23.92 -2.49 10.40
C GLY A 235 24.51 -1.27 9.71
N PRO A 236 24.85 -1.31 8.43
CA PRO A 236 25.46 -0.16 7.76
C PRO A 236 24.63 1.12 7.88
N TRP A 237 23.34 1.04 7.57
CA TRP A 237 22.46 2.19 7.70
C TRP A 237 22.18 2.55 9.17
N ALA A 238 21.92 1.58 10.03
CA ALA A 238 21.64 1.82 11.44
C ALA A 238 22.80 2.54 12.14
N ILE A 239 24.04 2.16 11.84
CA ILE A 239 25.24 2.83 12.37
C ILE A 239 25.34 4.25 11.79
N ALA A 240 25.21 4.41 10.48
CA ALA A 240 25.33 5.71 9.82
C ALA A 240 24.29 6.72 10.34
N ILE A 241 23.00 6.33 10.40
CA ILE A 241 21.94 7.22 10.88
C ILE A 241 22.10 7.55 12.37
N THR A 242 22.60 6.62 13.18
CA THR A 242 22.86 6.87 14.60
C THR A 242 23.93 7.94 14.77
N ILE A 243 25.02 7.87 14.00
CA ILE A 243 26.12 8.84 14.06
C ILE A 243 25.66 10.21 13.54
N ILE A 244 25.01 10.27 12.38
CA ILE A 244 24.59 11.54 11.74
C ILE A 244 23.55 12.29 12.59
N THR A 245 22.65 11.57 13.26
CA THR A 245 21.55 12.17 14.03
C THR A 245 21.81 12.22 15.54
N ASP A 246 22.98 11.83 16.01
CA ASP A 246 23.30 11.67 17.44
C ASP A 246 22.20 10.87 18.18
N GLY A 247 21.78 9.78 17.58
CA GLY A 247 20.68 8.93 18.07
C GLY A 247 19.29 9.56 17.99
N GLY A 248 19.14 10.74 17.37
CA GLY A 248 17.85 11.45 17.22
C GLY A 248 16.83 10.62 16.46
N PHE A 249 17.25 9.93 15.42
CA PHE A 249 16.38 9.00 14.67
C PHE A 249 15.67 8.00 15.58
N TRP A 250 16.39 7.36 16.48
CA TRP A 250 15.81 6.32 17.34
C TRP A 250 14.86 6.88 18.39
N ARG A 251 15.16 8.07 18.92
CA ARG A 251 14.26 8.78 19.85
C ARG A 251 12.93 9.10 19.18
N GLU A 252 12.96 9.61 17.95
CA GLU A 252 11.75 9.94 17.20
C GLU A 252 11.03 8.68 16.68
N ALA A 253 11.72 7.75 16.03
CA ALA A 253 11.13 6.56 15.43
C ALA A 253 10.49 5.63 16.48
N ILE A 254 11.10 5.51 17.68
CA ILE A 254 10.58 4.65 18.74
C ILE A 254 9.68 5.46 19.67
N GLY A 255 10.14 6.59 20.20
CA GLY A 255 9.42 7.40 21.19
C GLY A 255 8.33 8.27 20.59
N GLY A 256 8.56 8.88 19.43
CA GLY A 256 7.62 9.78 18.76
C GLY A 256 6.62 9.06 17.84
N ASP A 257 7.02 7.97 17.14
CA ASP A 257 6.13 7.29 16.17
C ASP A 257 5.60 5.93 16.67
N LEU A 258 6.44 5.03 17.14
CA LEU A 258 6.03 3.65 17.44
C LEU A 258 5.32 3.52 18.80
N ALA A 259 5.92 4.05 19.87
CA ALA A 259 5.39 3.88 21.22
C ALA A 259 3.98 4.52 21.38
N PRO A 260 3.70 5.75 20.87
CA PRO A 260 2.36 6.32 20.95
C PRO A 260 1.29 5.46 20.29
N LYS A 261 1.61 4.79 19.19
CA LYS A 261 0.67 3.90 18.46
C LYS A 261 0.30 2.65 19.24
N LEU A 262 1.15 2.23 20.19
CA LEU A 262 0.89 1.04 21.03
C LEU A 262 0.13 1.40 22.32
N VAL A 263 0.27 2.64 22.81
CA VAL A 263 -0.30 3.05 24.12
C VAL A 263 -1.63 3.80 23.93
N GLY A 264 -1.82 4.51 22.82
CA GLY A 264 -3.00 5.35 22.60
C GLY A 264 -3.37 5.54 21.14
N VAL A 265 -4.42 6.31 20.89
CA VAL A 265 -4.79 6.74 19.53
C VAL A 265 -3.82 7.81 19.08
N HIS A 266 -3.12 7.55 17.97
CA HIS A 266 -2.14 8.45 17.39
C HIS A 266 -2.64 9.02 16.06
N GLU A 267 -2.43 10.31 15.82
CA GLU A 267 -2.84 11.03 14.59
C GLU A 267 -4.34 10.84 14.25
N SER A 268 -5.22 10.75 15.25
CA SER A 268 -6.69 10.55 15.10
C SER A 268 -7.09 9.22 14.43
N HIS A 269 -6.19 8.23 14.34
CA HIS A 269 -6.46 6.93 13.72
C HIS A 269 -6.90 5.88 14.75
N GLY A 270 -7.95 6.14 15.52
CA GLY A 270 -8.56 5.18 16.43
C GLY A 270 -9.51 4.20 15.74
N GLY A 271 -9.70 3.01 16.34
CA GLY A 271 -10.69 2.04 15.87
C GLY A 271 -11.12 1.09 16.98
N PHE A 272 -12.34 0.55 16.88
CA PHE A 272 -12.87 -0.41 17.83
C PHE A 272 -12.21 -1.78 17.69
N PHE A 273 -12.22 -2.57 18.76
CA PHE A 273 -11.80 -3.97 18.69
C PHE A 273 -12.73 -4.76 17.78
N GLY A 274 -12.19 -5.51 16.82
CA GLY A 274 -12.95 -6.21 15.78
C GLY A 274 -13.10 -5.42 14.47
N MET A 275 -12.51 -4.21 14.37
CA MET A 275 -12.60 -3.38 13.16
C MET A 275 -12.05 -4.12 11.91
N TYR A 276 -10.92 -4.80 12.03
CA TYR A 276 -10.34 -5.53 10.88
C TYR A 276 -11.19 -6.74 10.49
N ALA A 277 -11.80 -7.43 11.46
CA ALA A 277 -12.75 -8.52 11.17
C ALA A 277 -14.00 -7.99 10.45
N ALA A 278 -14.52 -6.84 10.87
CA ALA A 278 -15.67 -6.19 10.23
C ALA A 278 -15.35 -5.69 8.80
N LEU A 279 -14.13 -5.19 8.57
CA LEU A 279 -13.69 -4.72 7.25
C LEU A 279 -13.22 -5.84 6.32
N SER A 280 -12.87 -7.01 6.87
CA SER A 280 -12.30 -8.11 6.08
C SER A 280 -13.12 -8.54 4.87
N PRO A 281 -14.49 -8.50 4.88
CA PRO A 281 -15.26 -8.78 3.68
C PRO A 281 -14.96 -7.85 2.51
N LEU A 282 -14.75 -6.56 2.75
CA LEU A 282 -14.40 -5.59 1.73
C LEU A 282 -12.92 -5.75 1.32
N LEU A 283 -12.02 -5.83 2.29
CA LEU A 283 -10.58 -5.86 2.06
C LEU A 283 -10.11 -7.11 1.30
N LEU A 284 -10.82 -8.23 1.49
CA LEU A 284 -10.56 -9.51 0.81
C LEU A 284 -11.30 -9.66 -0.53
N PHE A 285 -12.21 -8.73 -0.89
CA PHE A 285 -12.96 -8.86 -2.14
C PHE A 285 -12.00 -9.04 -3.34
N PRO A 286 -12.32 -9.90 -4.30
CA PRO A 286 -13.52 -10.75 -4.46
C PRO A 286 -13.43 -12.10 -3.72
N MET A 287 -12.37 -12.37 -2.95
CA MET A 287 -12.15 -13.67 -2.27
C MET A 287 -12.96 -13.81 -0.99
N THR A 288 -13.71 -12.82 -0.60
CA THR A 288 -14.65 -12.81 0.54
C THR A 288 -15.59 -14.00 0.55
N LEU A 289 -15.98 -14.49 -0.63
CA LEU A 289 -16.84 -15.67 -0.80
C LEU A 289 -16.28 -16.92 -0.10
N LEU A 290 -14.98 -17.04 0.10
CA LEU A 290 -14.34 -18.18 0.76
C LEU A 290 -14.06 -17.97 2.24
N LEU A 291 -14.26 -16.77 2.78
CA LEU A 291 -13.94 -16.47 4.17
C LEU A 291 -14.62 -17.42 5.18
N PRO A 292 -15.95 -17.70 5.10
CA PRO A 292 -16.58 -18.66 6.00
C PRO A 292 -16.07 -20.11 5.82
N ALA A 293 -15.71 -20.48 4.60
CA ALA A 293 -15.12 -21.80 4.33
C ALA A 293 -13.71 -21.90 4.91
N ALA A 294 -12.90 -20.85 4.81
CA ALA A 294 -11.57 -20.76 5.43
C ALA A 294 -11.64 -20.89 6.96
N LEU A 295 -12.57 -20.16 7.61
CA LEU A 295 -12.78 -20.24 9.06
C LEU A 295 -13.24 -21.64 9.49
N SER A 296 -14.20 -22.24 8.77
CA SER A 296 -14.66 -23.61 9.02
C SER A 296 -13.54 -24.64 8.84
N THR A 297 -12.70 -24.48 7.81
CA THR A 297 -11.53 -25.33 7.55
C THR A 297 -10.49 -25.14 8.65
N GLY A 298 -10.21 -23.93 9.04
CA GLY A 298 -9.32 -23.61 10.15
C GLY A 298 -9.70 -24.35 11.43
N TRP A 299 -10.99 -24.36 11.76
CA TRP A 299 -11.46 -25.08 12.94
C TRP A 299 -11.42 -26.60 12.81
N ARG A 300 -11.99 -27.14 11.71
CA ARG A 300 -12.18 -28.59 11.53
C ARG A 300 -10.90 -29.33 11.17
N ARG A 301 -10.03 -28.71 10.40
CA ARG A 301 -8.81 -29.32 9.84
C ARG A 301 -7.51 -28.79 10.49
N ARG A 302 -7.61 -28.24 11.69
CA ARG A 302 -6.48 -27.60 12.41
C ARG A 302 -5.27 -28.53 12.67
N ALA A 303 -5.48 -29.85 12.60
CA ALA A 303 -4.43 -30.84 12.71
C ALA A 303 -3.57 -30.96 11.42
N GLU A 304 -4.07 -30.49 10.28
CA GLU A 304 -3.32 -30.55 9.03
C GLU A 304 -2.19 -29.50 9.03
N PRO A 305 -0.99 -29.86 8.52
CA PRO A 305 0.17 -28.98 8.57
C PRO A 305 -0.06 -27.58 7.98
N VAL A 306 -0.72 -27.49 6.82
CA VAL A 306 -1.02 -26.19 6.16
C VAL A 306 -1.95 -25.34 7.01
N VAL A 307 -3.00 -25.94 7.57
CA VAL A 307 -4.01 -25.23 8.37
C VAL A 307 -3.38 -24.75 9.69
N ARG A 308 -2.62 -25.63 10.34
CA ARG A 308 -1.87 -25.30 11.55
C ARG A 308 -0.91 -24.13 11.32
N PHE A 309 -0.10 -24.22 10.26
CA PHE A 309 0.84 -23.15 9.90
C PHE A 309 0.11 -21.82 9.64
N ALA A 310 -0.96 -21.86 8.85
CA ALA A 310 -1.75 -20.68 8.55
C ALA A 310 -2.43 -20.06 9.79
N LEU A 311 -2.96 -20.88 10.70
CA LEU A 311 -3.55 -20.39 11.96
C LEU A 311 -2.50 -19.76 12.88
N CYS A 312 -1.32 -20.38 12.99
CA CYS A 312 -0.20 -19.83 13.78
C CYS A 312 0.35 -18.51 13.19
N TRP A 313 0.26 -18.33 11.89
CA TRP A 313 0.59 -17.07 11.23
C TRP A 313 -0.52 -16.02 11.43
N LEU A 314 -1.78 -16.41 11.23
CA LEU A 314 -2.93 -15.49 11.22
C LEU A 314 -3.26 -14.97 12.63
N ILE A 315 -3.54 -15.89 13.57
CA ILE A 315 -4.25 -15.55 14.81
C ILE A 315 -3.42 -14.62 15.70
N PRO A 316 -2.15 -14.91 16.05
CA PRO A 316 -1.42 -14.06 16.97
C PRO A 316 -1.14 -12.67 16.38
N ALA A 317 -0.77 -12.60 15.09
CA ALA A 317 -0.50 -11.34 14.42
C ALA A 317 -1.76 -10.50 14.26
N TRP A 318 -2.89 -11.12 13.88
CA TRP A 318 -4.18 -10.44 13.76
C TRP A 318 -4.62 -9.85 15.10
N LEU A 319 -4.53 -10.64 16.19
CA LEU A 319 -4.89 -10.18 17.53
C LEU A 319 -4.02 -8.99 17.98
N MET A 320 -2.72 -9.00 17.67
CA MET A 320 -1.84 -7.86 17.98
C MET A 320 -2.32 -6.58 17.28
N PHE A 321 -2.72 -6.66 16.02
CA PHE A 321 -3.27 -5.52 15.31
C PHE A 321 -4.65 -5.09 15.84
N GLU A 322 -5.50 -6.05 16.27
CA GLU A 322 -6.81 -5.72 16.87
C GLU A 322 -6.69 -5.09 18.26
N ILE A 323 -5.67 -5.44 19.02
CA ILE A 323 -5.42 -4.86 20.36
C ILE A 323 -4.82 -3.46 20.24
N ALA A 324 -4.01 -3.18 19.22
CA ALA A 324 -3.40 -1.87 19.02
C ALA A 324 -4.46 -0.77 18.88
N PRO A 325 -4.38 0.34 19.65
CA PRO A 325 -5.38 1.41 19.60
C PRO A 325 -5.42 2.14 18.27
N THR A 326 -4.25 2.39 17.68
CA THR A 326 -4.13 3.02 16.35
C THR A 326 -4.35 1.99 15.26
N LYS A 327 -5.33 2.22 14.39
CA LYS A 327 -5.73 1.28 13.36
C LYS A 327 -5.77 1.92 11.97
N LEU A 328 -5.06 1.29 11.02
CA LEU A 328 -5.16 1.61 9.60
C LEU A 328 -5.49 0.32 8.82
N TRP A 329 -6.27 0.42 7.78
CA TRP A 329 -6.84 -0.71 7.04
C TRP A 329 -5.80 -1.74 6.59
N HIS A 330 -4.61 -1.28 6.25
CA HIS A 330 -3.51 -2.09 5.72
C HIS A 330 -2.63 -2.78 6.78
N TYR A 331 -2.85 -2.54 8.07
CA TYR A 331 -2.00 -3.15 9.11
C TYR A 331 -2.07 -4.67 9.13
N THR A 332 -3.24 -5.24 8.83
CA THR A 332 -3.40 -6.71 8.77
C THR A 332 -2.91 -7.34 7.46
N LEU A 333 -2.50 -6.55 6.47
CA LEU A 333 -2.07 -7.05 5.16
C LEU A 333 -1.01 -8.16 5.23
N PRO A 334 0.02 -8.12 6.11
CA PRO A 334 0.99 -9.21 6.24
C PRO A 334 0.41 -10.57 6.69
N THR A 335 -0.86 -10.61 7.12
CA THR A 335 -1.55 -11.86 7.52
C THR A 335 -2.41 -12.45 6.40
N PHE A 336 -2.63 -11.72 5.30
CA PHE A 336 -3.51 -12.16 4.21
C PHE A 336 -3.01 -13.41 3.49
N GLY A 337 -1.68 -13.65 3.48
CA GLY A 337 -1.11 -14.88 2.98
C GLY A 337 -1.62 -16.13 3.72
N ALA A 338 -1.81 -16.03 5.03
CA ALA A 338 -2.39 -17.11 5.83
C ALA A 338 -3.86 -17.36 5.48
N LEU A 339 -4.66 -16.29 5.29
CA LEU A 339 -6.04 -16.40 4.84
C LEU A 339 -6.13 -17.05 3.46
N ALA A 340 -5.27 -16.69 2.53
CA ALA A 340 -5.21 -17.27 1.20
C ALA A 340 -4.85 -18.77 1.24
N LEU A 341 -3.94 -19.20 2.11
CA LEU A 341 -3.64 -20.61 2.35
C LEU A 341 -4.85 -21.36 2.93
N LEU A 342 -5.57 -20.78 3.89
CA LEU A 342 -6.80 -21.39 4.46
C LEU A 342 -7.92 -21.49 3.42
N MET A 343 -8.09 -20.47 2.58
CA MET A 343 -9.06 -20.47 1.47
C MET A 343 -8.72 -21.56 0.44
N ALA A 344 -7.43 -21.69 0.07
CA ALA A 344 -6.99 -22.74 -0.83
C ALA A 344 -7.16 -24.14 -0.21
N ALA A 345 -6.88 -24.31 1.08
CA ALA A 345 -7.13 -25.53 1.81
C ALA A 345 -8.64 -25.89 1.84
N ALA A 346 -9.51 -24.88 1.96
CA ALA A 346 -10.96 -25.09 1.89
C ALA A 346 -11.41 -25.63 0.52
N LEU A 347 -10.75 -25.24 -0.58
CA LEU A 347 -11.05 -25.69 -1.93
C LEU A 347 -10.59 -27.12 -2.23
N THR A 348 -9.75 -27.73 -1.38
CA THR A 348 -9.30 -29.13 -1.57
C THR A 348 -10.37 -30.16 -1.22
N GLN A 349 -11.46 -29.74 -0.58
CA GLN A 349 -12.58 -30.59 -0.18
C GLN A 349 -13.92 -29.91 -0.49
N PRO A 350 -15.03 -30.64 -0.54
CA PRO A 350 -16.36 -30.05 -0.74
C PRO A 350 -16.73 -29.07 0.37
N ILE A 351 -17.09 -27.86 0.00
CA ILE A 351 -17.50 -26.79 0.93
C ILE A 351 -18.92 -27.08 1.45
N GLY A 352 -19.10 -27.04 2.75
CA GLY A 352 -20.38 -27.26 3.41
C GLY A 352 -21.45 -26.21 3.04
N LYS A 353 -22.74 -26.58 3.11
CA LYS A 353 -23.89 -25.74 2.72
C LYS A 353 -23.90 -24.39 3.44
N VAL A 354 -23.66 -24.36 4.74
CA VAL A 354 -23.63 -23.11 5.53
C VAL A 354 -22.55 -22.19 5.03
N SER A 355 -21.30 -22.67 4.89
CA SER A 355 -20.19 -21.84 4.39
C SER A 355 -20.43 -21.33 2.97
N ARG A 356 -21.13 -22.09 2.10
CA ARG A 356 -21.47 -21.63 0.75
C ARG A 356 -22.49 -20.49 0.78
N ILE A 357 -23.54 -20.63 1.60
CA ILE A 357 -24.59 -19.60 1.71
C ILE A 357 -24.04 -18.34 2.36
N THR A 358 -23.33 -18.46 3.49
CA THR A 358 -22.75 -17.30 4.19
C THR A 358 -21.65 -16.63 3.37
N GLY A 359 -20.83 -17.41 2.65
CA GLY A 359 -19.82 -16.87 1.73
C GLY A 359 -20.45 -16.12 0.56
N ALA A 360 -21.53 -16.64 -0.02
CA ALA A 360 -22.28 -15.95 -1.05
C ALA A 360 -22.87 -14.62 -0.53
N ALA A 361 -23.48 -14.62 0.65
CA ALA A 361 -24.05 -13.42 1.28
C ALA A 361 -22.98 -12.35 1.54
N LEU A 362 -21.81 -12.73 2.09
CA LEU A 362 -20.70 -11.81 2.33
C LEU A 362 -20.11 -11.24 1.02
N SER A 363 -20.02 -12.08 -0.03
CA SER A 363 -19.56 -11.62 -1.34
C SER A 363 -20.51 -10.58 -1.94
N LEU A 364 -21.83 -10.82 -1.87
CA LEU A 364 -22.84 -9.87 -2.32
C LEU A 364 -22.80 -8.56 -1.52
N LEU A 365 -22.64 -8.66 -0.19
CA LEU A 365 -22.50 -7.48 0.68
C LEU A 365 -21.27 -6.66 0.30
N ALA A 366 -20.10 -7.29 0.12
CA ALA A 366 -18.88 -6.59 -0.26
C ALA A 366 -19.01 -5.93 -1.64
N GLY A 367 -19.59 -6.63 -2.63
CA GLY A 367 -19.87 -6.06 -3.94
C GLY A 367 -20.83 -4.88 -3.88
N ALA A 368 -21.89 -4.97 -3.06
CA ALA A 368 -22.82 -3.86 -2.83
C ALA A 368 -22.14 -2.64 -2.21
N VAL A 369 -21.25 -2.83 -1.24
CA VAL A 369 -20.47 -1.73 -0.63
C VAL A 369 -19.59 -1.04 -1.68
N ILE A 370 -18.90 -1.80 -2.55
CA ILE A 370 -18.09 -1.21 -3.64
C ILE A 370 -18.98 -0.40 -4.59
N CYS A 371 -20.16 -0.92 -4.96
CA CYS A 371 -21.12 -0.20 -5.80
C CYS A 371 -21.60 1.10 -5.12
N LEU A 372 -21.97 1.03 -3.85
CA LEU A 372 -22.42 2.20 -3.09
C LEU A 372 -21.34 3.29 -2.98
N ILE A 373 -20.10 2.92 -2.66
CA ILE A 373 -18.96 3.84 -2.62
C ILE A 373 -18.73 4.48 -4.00
N THR A 374 -18.84 3.67 -5.07
CA THR A 374 -18.67 4.16 -6.44
C THR A 374 -19.77 5.15 -6.83
N VAL A 375 -21.03 4.83 -6.52
CA VAL A 375 -22.18 5.75 -6.75
C VAL A 375 -22.02 7.01 -5.95
N TYR A 376 -21.72 6.91 -4.66
CA TYR A 376 -21.48 8.07 -3.79
C TYR A 376 -20.39 8.99 -4.34
N GLY A 377 -19.22 8.44 -4.69
CA GLY A 377 -18.12 9.19 -5.28
C GLY A 377 -18.52 9.87 -6.59
N LEU A 378 -19.33 9.19 -7.41
CA LEU A 378 -19.84 9.74 -8.69
C LEU A 378 -20.84 10.88 -8.47
N THR A 379 -21.75 10.76 -7.51
CA THR A 379 -22.77 11.79 -7.24
C THR A 379 -22.20 13.04 -6.61
N GLU A 380 -21.27 12.90 -5.66
CA GLU A 380 -20.67 14.01 -4.94
C GLU A 380 -19.54 14.73 -5.72
N TYR A 381 -18.70 13.96 -6.42
CA TYR A 381 -17.47 14.48 -7.02
C TYR A 381 -17.35 14.23 -8.53
N GLY A 382 -18.28 13.44 -9.11
CA GLY A 382 -18.18 13.00 -10.49
C GLY A 382 -18.64 14.03 -11.50
N ARG A 383 -18.21 13.83 -12.74
CA ARG A 383 -18.70 14.49 -13.95
C ARG A 383 -19.09 13.42 -14.98
N SER A 384 -19.69 13.82 -16.10
CA SER A 384 -20.07 12.88 -17.18
C SER A 384 -18.93 11.96 -17.63
N THR A 385 -17.70 12.44 -17.62
CA THR A 385 -16.50 11.65 -17.97
C THR A 385 -16.20 10.50 -17.00
N ALA A 386 -16.66 10.57 -15.75
CA ALA A 386 -16.48 9.51 -14.76
C ALA A 386 -17.49 8.37 -14.91
N GLN A 387 -18.64 8.62 -15.57
CA GLN A 387 -19.77 7.67 -15.64
C GLN A 387 -19.38 6.33 -16.30
N SER A 388 -18.61 6.36 -17.39
CA SER A 388 -18.20 5.12 -18.07
C SER A 388 -17.34 4.21 -17.18
N TRP A 389 -16.37 4.79 -16.46
CA TRP A 389 -15.53 4.05 -15.54
C TRP A 389 -16.30 3.56 -14.32
N ALA A 390 -17.19 4.39 -13.76
CA ALA A 390 -18.06 4.02 -12.65
C ALA A 390 -19.02 2.90 -13.03
N SER A 391 -19.64 2.96 -14.21
CA SER A 391 -20.51 1.89 -14.74
C SER A 391 -19.75 0.59 -14.89
N LEU A 392 -18.51 0.65 -15.42
CA LEU A 392 -17.66 -0.54 -15.56
C LEU A 392 -17.31 -1.13 -14.16
N THR A 393 -16.97 -0.27 -13.20
CA THR A 393 -16.72 -0.68 -11.81
C THR A 393 -17.92 -1.42 -11.23
N ILE A 394 -19.11 -0.84 -11.35
CA ILE A 394 -20.35 -1.40 -10.80
C ILE A 394 -20.70 -2.72 -11.47
N VAL A 395 -20.68 -2.80 -12.80
CA VAL A 395 -21.00 -4.02 -13.55
C VAL A 395 -20.07 -5.17 -13.15
N PHE A 396 -18.76 -4.93 -13.14
CA PHE A 396 -17.81 -5.99 -12.83
C PHE A 396 -17.73 -6.32 -11.33
N ALA A 397 -18.03 -5.37 -10.43
CA ALA A 397 -18.21 -5.68 -9.01
C ALA A 397 -19.44 -6.57 -8.77
N ILE A 398 -20.57 -6.30 -9.45
CA ILE A 398 -21.75 -7.15 -9.41
C ILE A 398 -21.45 -8.54 -9.99
N LEU A 399 -20.78 -8.63 -11.14
CA LEU A 399 -20.40 -9.92 -11.73
C LEU A 399 -19.46 -10.71 -10.82
N ALA A 400 -18.43 -10.05 -10.25
CA ALA A 400 -17.51 -10.67 -9.30
C ALA A 400 -18.22 -11.18 -8.06
N ALA A 401 -19.22 -10.46 -7.54
CA ALA A 401 -19.98 -10.87 -6.38
C ALA A 401 -21.07 -11.92 -6.71
N ALA A 402 -21.98 -11.60 -7.63
CA ALA A 402 -23.19 -12.38 -7.87
C ALA A 402 -22.92 -13.69 -8.62
N VAL A 403 -22.12 -13.64 -9.70
CA VAL A 403 -21.82 -14.86 -10.47
C VAL A 403 -20.95 -15.81 -9.64
N SER A 404 -19.98 -15.29 -8.90
CA SER A 404 -19.14 -16.11 -8.02
C SER A 404 -19.97 -16.72 -6.87
N ALA A 405 -20.89 -15.95 -6.28
CA ALA A 405 -21.82 -16.44 -5.26
C ALA A 405 -22.73 -17.55 -5.80
N PHE A 406 -23.31 -17.34 -6.98
CA PHE A 406 -24.13 -18.36 -7.66
C PHE A 406 -23.35 -19.66 -7.90
N LEU A 407 -22.13 -19.56 -8.45
CA LEU A 407 -21.27 -20.71 -8.70
C LEU A 407 -20.87 -21.43 -7.40
N LEU A 408 -20.57 -20.68 -6.33
CA LEU A 408 -20.25 -21.26 -5.02
C LEU A 408 -21.43 -22.05 -4.46
N VAL A 409 -22.64 -21.47 -4.49
CA VAL A 409 -23.87 -22.14 -4.02
C VAL A 409 -24.12 -23.43 -4.80
N ASN A 410 -23.90 -23.42 -6.11
CA ASN A 410 -24.06 -24.57 -7.02
C ASN A 410 -22.84 -25.52 -7.03
N ARG A 411 -21.98 -25.48 -6.01
CA ARG A 411 -20.83 -26.38 -5.81
C ARG A 411 -19.71 -26.24 -6.84
N ALA A 412 -19.68 -25.17 -7.62
CA ALA A 412 -18.61 -24.85 -8.59
C ALA A 412 -17.62 -23.83 -7.98
N ALA A 413 -17.12 -24.08 -6.75
CA ALA A 413 -16.35 -23.13 -5.97
C ALA A 413 -15.08 -22.63 -6.70
N VAL A 414 -14.31 -23.53 -7.34
CA VAL A 414 -13.09 -23.14 -8.08
C VAL A 414 -13.44 -22.21 -9.25
N THR A 415 -14.48 -22.53 -10.01
CA THR A 415 -14.94 -21.67 -11.11
C THR A 415 -15.42 -20.32 -10.57
N GLY A 416 -16.13 -20.30 -9.43
CA GLY A 416 -16.54 -19.07 -8.75
C GLY A 416 -15.34 -18.20 -8.35
N VAL A 417 -14.28 -18.80 -7.82
CA VAL A 417 -13.04 -18.09 -7.49
C VAL A 417 -12.38 -17.48 -8.75
N LEU A 418 -12.28 -18.25 -9.83
CA LEU A 418 -11.66 -17.77 -11.07
C LEU A 418 -12.46 -16.61 -11.69
N VAL A 419 -13.79 -16.72 -11.71
CA VAL A 419 -14.68 -15.63 -12.15
C VAL A 419 -14.51 -14.41 -11.24
N GLY A 420 -14.49 -14.62 -9.92
CA GLY A 420 -14.25 -13.55 -8.94
C GLY A 420 -12.93 -12.83 -9.19
N ILE A 421 -11.83 -13.56 -9.42
CA ILE A 421 -10.52 -12.98 -9.74
C ILE A 421 -10.61 -12.14 -11.03
N CYS A 422 -11.10 -12.71 -12.12
CA CYS A 422 -11.15 -12.01 -13.41
C CYS A 422 -12.01 -10.74 -13.35
N CYS A 423 -13.24 -10.85 -12.84
CA CYS A 423 -14.14 -9.71 -12.73
C CYS A 423 -13.66 -8.70 -11.67
N GLY A 424 -13.10 -9.17 -10.55
CA GLY A 424 -12.56 -8.33 -9.50
C GLY A 424 -11.38 -7.47 -9.97
N ILE A 425 -10.48 -8.03 -10.77
CA ILE A 425 -9.38 -7.28 -11.40
C ILE A 425 -9.93 -6.15 -12.28
N ILE A 426 -10.93 -6.44 -13.11
CA ILE A 426 -11.54 -5.42 -13.99
C ILE A 426 -12.26 -4.36 -13.14
N ALA A 427 -13.02 -4.77 -12.12
CA ALA A 427 -13.70 -3.85 -11.22
C ALA A 427 -12.71 -2.91 -10.50
N HIS A 428 -11.62 -3.45 -9.98
CA HIS A 428 -10.58 -2.67 -9.30
C HIS A 428 -9.88 -1.70 -10.25
N GLY A 429 -9.54 -2.15 -11.46
CA GLY A 429 -8.95 -1.29 -12.49
C GLY A 429 -9.91 -0.17 -12.93
N ALA A 430 -11.18 -0.48 -13.10
CA ALA A 430 -12.21 0.50 -13.43
C ALA A 430 -12.45 1.50 -12.29
N LEU A 431 -12.35 1.04 -11.02
CA LEU A 431 -12.41 1.93 -9.86
C LEU A 431 -11.25 2.94 -9.85
N ALA A 432 -10.04 2.50 -10.17
CA ALA A 432 -8.90 3.41 -10.32
C ALA A 432 -9.14 4.46 -11.43
N GLY A 433 -9.73 4.05 -12.55
CA GLY A 433 -10.17 4.95 -13.61
C GLY A 433 -11.26 5.93 -13.15
N THR A 434 -12.21 5.46 -12.34
CA THR A 434 -13.25 6.31 -11.73
C THR A 434 -12.61 7.36 -10.82
N LEU A 435 -11.75 6.95 -9.89
CA LEU A 435 -11.08 7.85 -8.94
C LEU A 435 -10.27 8.94 -9.66
N ARG A 436 -9.57 8.60 -10.74
CA ARG A 436 -8.87 9.57 -11.58
C ARG A 436 -9.76 10.68 -12.10
N GLN A 437 -11.04 10.39 -12.40
CA GLN A 437 -12.00 11.34 -12.97
C GLN A 437 -12.74 12.16 -11.90
N LEU A 438 -12.59 11.84 -10.63
CA LEU A 438 -13.16 12.63 -9.51
C LEU A 438 -12.29 13.87 -9.28
N ARG A 439 -12.30 14.80 -10.26
CA ARG A 439 -11.44 15.98 -10.28
C ARG A 439 -11.47 16.83 -9.00
N PRO A 440 -12.62 17.02 -8.30
CA PRO A 440 -12.65 17.79 -7.06
C PRO A 440 -11.71 17.25 -5.97
N LEU A 441 -11.37 15.94 -6.00
CA LEU A 441 -10.47 15.31 -5.05
C LEU A 441 -8.97 15.45 -5.45
N SER A 442 -8.68 15.97 -6.66
CA SER A 442 -7.30 16.08 -7.20
C SER A 442 -6.87 17.55 -7.25
N ILE A 443 -6.73 18.21 -6.08
CA ILE A 443 -6.40 19.63 -6.00
C ILE A 443 -4.99 19.90 -6.50
N SER A 444 -3.97 19.23 -5.98
CA SER A 444 -2.56 19.48 -6.31
C SER A 444 -2.22 19.35 -7.80
N PRO A 445 -2.63 18.29 -8.52
CA PRO A 445 -2.39 18.21 -9.97
C PRO A 445 -3.07 19.33 -10.76
N ARG A 446 -4.23 19.80 -10.30
CA ARG A 446 -4.96 20.90 -10.96
C ARG A 446 -4.33 22.25 -10.69
N LEU A 447 -3.76 22.48 -9.52
CA LEU A 447 -2.97 23.67 -9.22
C LEU A 447 -1.74 23.73 -10.11
N VAL A 448 -1.00 22.62 -10.24
CA VAL A 448 0.17 22.54 -11.13
C VAL A 448 -0.25 22.79 -12.59
N GLN A 449 -1.34 22.18 -13.07
CA GLN A 449 -1.86 22.45 -14.40
C GLN A 449 -2.21 23.94 -14.60
N THR A 450 -2.75 24.61 -13.58
CA THR A 450 -3.06 26.06 -13.64
C THR A 450 -1.78 26.89 -13.67
N LEU A 451 -0.78 26.55 -12.86
CA LEU A 451 0.53 27.19 -12.86
C LEU A 451 1.23 27.03 -14.23
N ASP A 452 1.22 25.82 -14.79
CA ASP A 452 1.84 25.54 -16.09
C ASP A 452 1.16 26.31 -17.22
N SER A 453 -0.17 26.32 -17.24
CA SER A 453 -0.96 27.02 -18.25
C SER A 453 -0.75 28.54 -18.19
N ALA A 454 -0.53 29.08 -17.00
CA ALA A 454 -0.23 30.49 -16.77
C ALA A 454 1.28 30.82 -16.88
N GLN A 455 2.13 29.82 -17.16
CA GLN A 455 3.58 29.92 -17.19
C GLN A 455 4.18 30.44 -15.86
N LEU A 456 3.57 30.08 -14.74
CA LEU A 456 3.98 30.47 -13.38
C LEU A 456 4.78 29.40 -12.64
N ASN A 457 4.90 28.21 -13.21
CA ASN A 457 5.70 27.15 -12.61
C ASN A 457 7.19 27.54 -12.67
N PRO A 458 7.90 27.62 -11.52
CA PRO A 458 9.33 27.96 -11.50
C PRO A 458 10.19 27.03 -12.35
N ALA A 459 9.79 25.77 -12.53
CA ALA A 459 10.47 24.83 -13.41
C ALA A 459 10.53 25.29 -14.89
N GLN A 460 9.67 26.22 -15.31
CA GLN A 460 9.68 26.82 -16.65
C GLN A 460 10.64 28.02 -16.78
N GLY A 461 11.28 28.44 -15.68
CA GLY A 461 12.30 29.48 -15.65
C GLY A 461 11.82 30.92 -15.89
N ARG A 462 10.49 31.15 -16.07
CA ARG A 462 9.94 32.49 -16.35
C ARG A 462 9.76 33.33 -15.09
N TYR A 463 9.41 32.70 -13.98
CA TYR A 463 9.22 33.34 -12.70
C TYR A 463 10.10 32.68 -11.64
N PRO A 464 10.65 33.46 -10.68
CA PRO A 464 11.46 32.87 -9.63
C PRO A 464 10.59 32.03 -8.69
N GLY A 465 11.16 30.96 -8.15
CA GLY A 465 10.60 30.20 -7.03
C GLY A 465 11.11 30.72 -5.69
N PRO A 466 10.67 30.12 -4.60
CA PRO A 466 9.61 29.10 -4.52
C PRO A 466 8.19 29.68 -4.58
N ILE A 467 7.23 28.83 -4.94
CA ILE A 467 5.80 29.17 -4.86
C ILE A 467 5.40 29.26 -3.39
N ALA A 468 4.56 30.27 -3.03
CA ALA A 468 3.94 30.37 -1.72
C ALA A 468 2.49 29.90 -1.76
N ILE A 469 2.03 29.14 -0.76
CA ILE A 469 0.66 28.66 -0.68
C ILE A 469 0.12 28.75 0.74
N THR A 470 -1.13 29.23 0.89
CA THR A 470 -1.81 29.32 2.19
C THR A 470 -2.74 28.14 2.41
N ARG A 471 -2.89 27.68 3.65
CA ARG A 471 -3.82 26.65 4.16
C ARG A 471 -3.78 25.28 3.49
N PHE A 472 -3.51 25.18 2.22
CA PHE A 472 -3.41 23.89 1.54
C PHE A 472 -1.99 23.31 1.68
N HIS A 473 -1.69 22.76 2.84
CA HIS A 473 -0.37 22.27 3.20
C HIS A 473 -0.21 20.77 2.88
N GLU A 474 -0.70 20.34 1.71
CA GLU A 474 -0.63 18.93 1.32
C GLU A 474 0.74 18.57 0.69
N PRO A 475 1.35 17.48 1.15
CA PRO A 475 2.63 17.00 0.63
C PRO A 475 2.65 16.73 -0.87
N SER A 476 1.49 16.42 -1.47
CA SER A 476 1.36 16.19 -2.90
C SER A 476 1.67 17.44 -3.72
N PHE A 477 1.36 18.63 -3.20
CA PHE A 477 1.70 19.88 -3.87
C PHE A 477 3.21 20.14 -3.82
N VAL A 478 3.85 19.88 -2.68
CA VAL A 478 5.32 19.96 -2.53
C VAL A 478 6.02 18.98 -3.48
N PHE A 479 5.55 17.72 -3.53
CA PHE A 479 6.10 16.71 -4.43
C PHE A 479 5.99 17.11 -5.91
N LEU A 480 4.85 17.69 -6.32
CA LEU A 480 4.61 18.05 -7.72
C LEU A 480 5.26 19.38 -8.14
N THR A 481 5.75 20.17 -7.19
CA THR A 481 6.39 21.48 -7.46
C THR A 481 7.87 21.49 -7.05
N SER A 482 8.18 21.81 -5.81
CA SER A 482 9.55 21.86 -5.29
C SER A 482 9.57 21.61 -3.79
N ARG A 483 10.70 21.07 -3.28
CA ARG A 483 10.96 20.99 -1.84
C ARG A 483 10.94 22.36 -1.16
N ASP A 484 11.26 23.44 -1.91
CA ASP A 484 11.35 24.80 -1.39
C ASP A 484 9.98 25.50 -1.35
N THR A 485 8.90 24.85 -1.81
CA THR A 485 7.54 25.39 -1.77
C THR A 485 7.19 25.89 -0.36
N GLN A 486 6.82 27.16 -0.25
CA GLN A 486 6.53 27.81 1.02
C GLN A 486 5.09 27.55 1.45
N LEU A 487 4.93 26.72 2.48
CA LEU A 487 3.66 26.51 3.18
C LEU A 487 3.54 27.63 4.21
N THR A 488 2.73 28.66 3.92
CA THR A 488 2.75 29.92 4.66
C THR A 488 1.36 30.47 4.98
N ASP A 489 1.29 31.63 5.60
CA ASP A 489 0.10 32.41 5.86
C ASP A 489 -0.13 33.50 4.80
N ALA A 490 -1.15 34.32 4.99
CA ALA A 490 -1.52 35.42 4.09
C ALA A 490 -0.39 36.44 3.90
N ALA A 491 0.32 36.79 4.97
CA ALA A 491 1.41 37.76 4.93
C ALA A 491 2.62 37.21 4.15
N GLY A 492 2.98 35.94 4.37
CA GLY A 492 4.05 35.26 3.63
C GLY A 492 3.72 35.13 2.14
N ALA A 493 2.47 34.85 1.77
CA ALA A 493 2.03 34.80 0.38
C ALA A 493 2.07 36.20 -0.28
N ALA A 494 1.69 37.26 0.44
CA ALA A 494 1.80 38.63 -0.02
C ALA A 494 3.26 39.06 -0.24
N LYS A 495 4.15 38.67 0.69
CA LYS A 495 5.58 38.90 0.56
C LYS A 495 6.14 38.20 -0.67
N ALA A 496 5.83 36.92 -0.86
CA ALA A 496 6.26 36.17 -2.02
C ALA A 496 5.85 36.85 -3.34
N LEU A 497 4.57 37.30 -3.42
CA LEU A 497 4.07 37.98 -4.61
C LEU A 497 4.75 39.34 -4.85
N SER A 498 5.05 40.11 -3.79
CA SER A 498 5.76 41.37 -3.88
C SER A 498 7.23 41.19 -4.32
N GLU A 499 7.82 40.05 -4.05
CA GLU A 499 9.16 39.65 -4.50
C GLU A 499 9.19 39.11 -5.96
N GLY A 500 8.06 39.13 -6.66
CA GLY A 500 7.93 38.63 -8.02
C GLY A 500 7.74 37.10 -8.13
N ARG A 501 7.37 36.42 -7.05
CA ARG A 501 7.12 34.97 -7.01
C ARG A 501 5.62 34.67 -7.08
N PRO A 502 5.21 33.54 -7.69
CA PRO A 502 3.81 33.12 -7.68
C PRO A 502 3.28 32.82 -6.28
N ALA A 503 2.02 33.16 -6.03
CA ALA A 503 1.34 32.87 -4.77
C ALA A 503 -0.01 32.18 -5.02
N ILE A 504 -0.39 31.28 -4.13
CA ILE A 504 -1.69 30.58 -4.13
C ILE A 504 -2.36 30.87 -2.78
N VAL A 505 -3.54 31.46 -2.84
CA VAL A 505 -4.22 31.96 -1.64
C VAL A 505 -5.58 31.28 -1.51
N GLU A 506 -5.83 30.70 -0.36
CA GLU A 506 -7.17 30.15 -0.03
C GLU A 506 -8.15 31.29 0.28
N ALA A 507 -9.41 31.11 -0.07
CA ALA A 507 -10.44 32.15 -0.01
C ALA A 507 -10.60 32.78 1.38
N ALA A 508 -10.43 32.01 2.46
CA ALA A 508 -10.52 32.55 3.83
C ALA A 508 -9.36 33.50 4.18
N ASP A 509 -8.23 33.40 3.49
CA ASP A 509 -7.06 34.25 3.68
C ASP A 509 -7.01 35.42 2.68
N ASP A 510 -7.93 35.49 1.70
CA ASP A 510 -7.84 36.44 0.57
C ASP A 510 -7.88 37.91 1.03
N GLN A 511 -8.71 38.24 2.04
CA GLN A 511 -8.75 39.60 2.58
C GLN A 511 -7.43 39.97 3.27
N ALA A 512 -6.95 39.16 4.19
CA ALA A 512 -5.70 39.41 4.91
C ALA A 512 -4.49 39.46 3.93
N PHE A 513 -4.51 38.62 2.90
CA PHE A 513 -3.51 38.64 1.84
C PHE A 513 -3.52 39.98 1.07
N ARG A 514 -4.69 40.50 0.68
CA ARG A 514 -4.79 41.76 -0.04
C ARG A 514 -4.39 42.96 0.81
N GLU A 515 -4.73 42.96 2.09
CA GLU A 515 -4.30 43.98 3.05
C GLU A 515 -2.76 43.97 3.18
N ALA A 516 -2.16 42.81 3.43
CA ALA A 516 -0.71 42.68 3.53
C ALA A 516 0.00 43.04 2.21
N LEU A 517 -0.57 42.70 1.06
CA LEU A 517 -0.02 43.05 -0.24
C LEU A 517 -0.03 44.56 -0.49
N ALA A 518 -1.10 45.24 -0.07
CA ALA A 518 -1.22 46.70 -0.16
C ALA A 518 -0.19 47.40 0.71
N GLU A 519 0.07 46.94 1.95
CA GLU A 519 1.10 47.45 2.84
C GLU A 519 2.49 47.35 2.22
N LEU A 520 2.77 46.26 1.51
CA LEU A 520 4.03 46.03 0.79
C LEU A 520 4.11 46.77 -0.55
N ARG A 521 3.05 47.55 -0.91
CA ARG A 521 2.91 48.20 -2.23
C ARG A 521 3.09 47.21 -3.40
N GLY A 522 2.81 45.96 -3.13
CA GLY A 522 2.86 44.88 -4.12
C GLY A 522 1.64 44.90 -5.02
N SER A 523 1.75 44.33 -6.19
CA SER A 523 0.62 44.14 -7.10
C SER A 523 0.68 42.77 -7.74
N GLY A 524 -0.50 42.19 -8.02
CA GLY A 524 -0.61 40.88 -8.63
C GLY A 524 -1.96 40.69 -9.30
N ARG A 525 -2.00 39.73 -10.23
CA ARG A 525 -3.20 39.41 -11.00
C ARG A 525 -3.63 37.98 -10.72
N ALA A 526 -4.90 37.77 -10.37
CA ALA A 526 -5.48 36.43 -10.33
C ALA A 526 -5.53 35.83 -11.75
N VAL A 527 -4.96 34.65 -11.94
CA VAL A 527 -4.84 33.98 -13.23
C VAL A 527 -5.65 32.69 -13.31
N GLY A 528 -6.07 32.16 -12.18
CA GLY A 528 -6.91 30.97 -12.12
C GLY A 528 -7.43 30.70 -10.72
N VAL A 529 -8.50 29.89 -10.65
CA VAL A 529 -9.08 29.43 -9.39
C VAL A 529 -9.26 27.92 -9.46
N VAL A 530 -8.80 27.22 -8.44
CA VAL A 530 -9.00 25.79 -8.25
C VAL A 530 -9.90 25.57 -7.04
N THR A 531 -11.06 24.96 -7.28
CA THR A 531 -11.98 24.55 -6.20
C THR A 531 -11.95 23.03 -6.06
N GLY A 532 -11.94 22.52 -4.84
CA GLY A 532 -11.92 21.08 -4.62
C GLY A 532 -12.23 20.73 -3.18
N HIS A 533 -12.18 19.44 -2.89
CA HIS A 533 -12.33 18.88 -1.57
C HIS A 533 -11.01 18.26 -1.12
N ASN A 534 -10.45 18.82 -0.06
CA ASN A 534 -9.27 18.23 0.57
C ASN A 534 -9.73 17.03 1.43
N TYR A 535 -9.63 15.82 0.86
CA TYR A 535 -10.05 14.61 1.56
C TYR A 535 -9.15 14.25 2.77
N SER A 536 -8.03 14.93 2.93
CA SER A 536 -7.13 14.77 4.07
C SER A 536 -7.64 15.47 5.33
N SER A 537 -8.20 16.68 5.18
CA SER A 537 -8.75 17.49 6.27
C SER A 537 -10.28 17.47 6.31
N GLY A 538 -10.94 17.13 5.20
CA GLY A 538 -12.39 17.19 5.06
C GLY A 538 -12.91 18.55 4.57
N ASP A 539 -12.03 19.50 4.23
CA ASP A 539 -12.40 20.88 3.90
C ASP A 539 -12.70 21.07 2.41
N HIS A 540 -13.68 21.92 2.12
CA HIS A 540 -13.84 22.49 0.80
C HIS A 540 -12.89 23.68 0.63
N MET A 541 -12.05 23.62 -0.40
CA MET A 541 -11.01 24.60 -0.68
C MET A 541 -11.33 25.39 -1.95
N ARG A 542 -11.04 26.71 -1.91
CA ARG A 542 -11.06 27.58 -3.07
C ARG A 542 -9.75 28.37 -3.14
N LEU A 543 -8.85 27.89 -3.97
CA LEU A 543 -7.48 28.37 -4.09
C LEU A 543 -7.34 29.25 -5.33
N THR A 544 -6.99 30.52 -5.13
CA THR A 544 -6.74 31.48 -6.20
C THR A 544 -5.24 31.56 -6.48
N VAL A 545 -4.86 31.37 -7.74
CA VAL A 545 -3.49 31.48 -8.20
C VAL A 545 -3.22 32.92 -8.64
N TYR A 546 -2.23 33.55 -8.04
CA TYR A 546 -1.79 34.91 -8.34
C TYR A 546 -0.46 34.93 -9.07
N ALA A 547 -0.39 35.69 -10.17
CA ALA A 547 0.82 36.05 -10.86
C ALA A 547 1.31 37.42 -10.35
N PRO A 548 2.63 37.63 -10.17
CA PRO A 548 3.16 38.97 -9.93
C PRO A 548 2.93 39.89 -11.12
N ALA A 549 2.87 41.19 -10.88
CA ALA A 549 2.54 42.17 -11.92
C ALA A 549 3.59 42.27 -13.03
N THR A 550 4.86 42.06 -12.71
CA THR A 550 6.00 42.07 -13.66
C THR A 550 6.84 40.81 -13.46
N PRO A 551 7.16 40.07 -14.55
CA PRO A 551 8.16 39.02 -14.45
C PRO A 551 9.54 39.64 -14.10
N ARG A 552 10.24 39.14 -13.09
CA ARG A 552 11.66 39.35 -12.97
C ARG A 552 12.36 38.46 -14.02
N GLU A 553 13.19 39.03 -14.86
CA GLU A 553 14.11 38.23 -15.67
C GLU A 553 14.97 37.40 -14.71
N ALA A 554 15.01 36.09 -14.97
CA ALA A 554 15.83 35.20 -14.19
C ALA A 554 17.31 35.59 -14.40
N SER A 555 17.92 36.22 -13.42
CA SER A 555 19.36 36.55 -13.38
C SER A 555 20.18 35.33 -12.98
#